data_52f094781cb384bc2f169b9af829701e
#
_entry.id   52f094781cb384bc2f169b9af829701e
#
_cell.length_a   1.000
_cell.length_b   1.000
_cell.length_c   1.000
_cell.angle_alpha   90.00
_cell.angle_beta   90.00
_cell.angle_gamma   90.00
#
_symmetry.space_group_name_H-M   'P 1'
#
loop_
_entity.id
_entity.type
_entity.pdbx_description
1 polymer ?
#
loop_
_entity_poly.entity_id
_entity_poly.type
_entity_poly.pdbx_seq_one_letter_code
_entity_poly.pdbx_strand_id
1 'polypeptide(L)'
;MPRFRFALPVIALLTLATSGLAAIDPAPDRERGEGPFQQLILRGVTLIDGTGAPAIGPMDIVIEGNRIRQIEGVGYPGLPISAEGRPKAAAGARELDLTGHFVLPGLIDMHGHMGGDSQGVNAEYVFKLWLAHGITSVRDPSCGNGIAWCMDQRARSEDNEIAAPRIDVYPFFGQGADTPVSTPAQARTWVRRVKRQGVQGIKFFGAAPSVMRAALEEAREQGLRTAMHHAQLAVTRVNVLDSARWGLTTMEHWYGLPEALFVDRVIQDYPADYNYLNEQHRFGQAGRLWLQAAPPGSERWNAVRDELIGLDFTLDPTFTIYEASRDLMRERTAEWHEDYTHPNLWKFFQPSRAAHGSYWFDWTTADEIAWKNNFRRWMRFVNDYKNHGGRVTTGSDSGFIYKTYGFGYVRELELLQEAGFHPLEVVQAATLAGAQALGHEADRGTVEVGKLADLVVLDQNPLANFKVLYGTGHFRLDDNNRPTRVGGVRYTIKDGIVFDARELLSDVRAIVAEAKAQAATGP
;
A
#
# COMPACT_ATOMS: atom_id res chain seq x y z
N MET A 1 -23.34 -28.51 -45.10
CA MET A 1 -23.18 -28.25 -43.66
C MET A 1 -22.20 -27.11 -43.48
N PRO A 2 -22.62 -25.89 -43.12
CA PRO A 2 -21.72 -24.78 -42.93
C PRO A 2 -21.03 -24.89 -41.57
N ARG A 3 -19.69 -24.78 -41.57
CA ARG A 3 -18.85 -24.72 -40.37
C ARG A 3 -19.02 -23.36 -39.72
N PHE A 4 -19.76 -23.29 -38.61
CA PHE A 4 -19.78 -22.13 -37.73
C PHE A 4 -18.42 -22.01 -37.05
N ARG A 5 -17.63 -21.01 -37.43
CA ARG A 5 -16.49 -20.53 -36.66
C ARG A 5 -17.02 -19.66 -35.52
N PHE A 6 -17.10 -20.23 -34.33
CA PHE A 6 -17.27 -19.45 -33.13
C PHE A 6 -15.94 -18.71 -32.86
N ALA A 7 -15.87 -17.47 -33.27
CA ALA A 7 -14.93 -16.53 -32.71
C ALA A 7 -15.46 -16.15 -31.33
N LEU A 8 -14.91 -16.75 -30.27
CA LEU A 8 -15.13 -16.30 -28.91
C LEU A 8 -14.63 -14.86 -28.78
N PRO A 9 -15.44 -13.93 -28.27
CA PRO A 9 -14.91 -12.62 -27.89
C PRO A 9 -13.97 -12.82 -26.71
N VAL A 10 -12.69 -12.77 -26.99
CA VAL A 10 -11.65 -12.68 -25.98
C VAL A 10 -11.84 -11.36 -25.25
N ILE A 11 -12.34 -11.45 -24.00
CA ILE A 11 -12.04 -10.54 -22.90
C ILE A 11 -11.85 -9.07 -23.33
N ALA A 12 -12.95 -8.42 -23.68
CA ALA A 12 -13.10 -6.98 -23.51
C ALA A 12 -13.37 -6.72 -22.02
N LEU A 13 -12.39 -7.09 -21.19
CA LEU A 13 -12.38 -6.73 -19.80
C LEU A 13 -11.41 -5.58 -19.64
N LEU A 14 -11.98 -4.43 -19.32
CA LEU A 14 -11.26 -3.18 -19.12
C LEU A 14 -10.50 -2.72 -20.38
N THR A 15 -11.10 -2.78 -21.54
CA THR A 15 -11.05 -1.60 -22.36
C THR A 15 -12.05 -0.61 -21.73
N LEU A 16 -11.74 -0.02 -20.59
CA LEU A 16 -11.91 1.42 -20.48
C LEU A 16 -11.39 1.90 -21.82
N ALA A 17 -12.30 2.42 -22.64
CA ALA A 17 -11.94 3.02 -23.90
C ALA A 17 -10.65 3.79 -23.65
N THR A 18 -9.62 3.54 -24.43
CA THR A 18 -8.45 4.41 -24.52
C THR A 18 -8.84 5.69 -25.27
N SER A 19 -9.89 6.38 -24.85
CA SER A 19 -9.90 7.82 -24.77
C SER A 19 -8.75 8.08 -23.82
N GLY A 20 -7.60 8.52 -24.34
CA GLY A 20 -6.44 8.80 -23.53
C GLY A 20 -6.90 9.62 -22.33
N LEU A 21 -6.98 8.99 -21.16
CA LEU A 21 -7.16 9.71 -19.93
C LEU A 21 -5.98 10.67 -19.91
N ALA A 22 -6.25 11.97 -19.89
CA ALA A 22 -5.21 12.96 -19.78
C ALA A 22 -4.48 12.65 -18.47
N ALA A 23 -3.17 12.56 -18.52
CA ALA A 23 -2.39 12.43 -17.29
C ALA A 23 -2.72 13.65 -16.43
N ILE A 24 -2.86 13.44 -15.11
CA ILE A 24 -2.99 14.56 -14.17
C ILE A 24 -1.73 15.42 -14.19
N ASP A 25 -1.84 16.65 -13.71
CA ASP A 25 -0.68 17.52 -13.58
C ASP A 25 0.38 16.86 -12.71
N PRO A 26 1.67 16.93 -13.08
CA PRO A 26 2.76 16.44 -12.24
C PRO A 26 2.81 17.22 -10.93
N ALA A 27 3.41 16.61 -9.90
CA ALA A 27 3.62 17.29 -8.63
C ALA A 27 4.51 18.54 -8.85
N PRO A 28 4.22 19.66 -8.17
CA PRO A 28 5.04 20.85 -8.24
C PRO A 28 6.41 20.64 -7.60
N ASP A 29 7.35 21.55 -7.88
CA ASP A 29 8.65 21.54 -7.22
C ASP A 29 8.49 21.66 -5.69
N ARG A 30 9.43 21.07 -4.98
CA ARG A 30 9.40 20.95 -3.54
C ARG A 30 9.55 22.30 -2.83
N GLU A 31 8.51 22.71 -2.13
CA GLU A 31 8.51 23.87 -1.24
C GLU A 31 8.57 23.50 0.25
N ARG A 32 8.36 22.22 0.59
CA ARG A 32 8.36 21.69 1.96
C ARG A 32 9.51 20.77 2.21
N GLY A 33 9.90 20.65 3.47
CA GLY A 33 11.00 19.83 3.94
C GLY A 33 12.33 20.59 4.00
N GLU A 34 13.00 20.47 5.16
CA GLU A 34 14.30 21.07 5.42
C GLU A 34 15.43 20.10 5.08
N GLY A 35 16.46 20.55 4.44
CA GLY A 35 17.64 19.75 4.06
C GLY A 35 17.66 19.36 2.57
N PRO A 36 18.46 18.36 2.16
CA PRO A 36 19.28 17.51 3.05
C PRO A 36 20.38 18.30 3.76
N PHE A 37 20.73 17.87 4.99
CA PHE A 37 21.80 18.47 5.79
C PHE A 37 23.13 17.75 5.55
N GLN A 38 24.26 18.42 5.73
CA GLN A 38 25.55 17.73 5.78
C GLN A 38 25.58 16.72 6.94
N GLN A 39 25.05 17.15 8.10
CA GLN A 39 24.83 16.28 9.24
C GLN A 39 23.52 16.66 9.94
N LEU A 40 22.66 15.66 10.18
CA LEU A 40 21.47 15.75 11.01
C LEU A 40 21.61 14.78 12.19
N ILE A 41 21.32 15.24 13.40
CA ILE A 41 21.36 14.39 14.58
C ILE A 41 19.99 14.39 15.26
N LEU A 42 19.42 13.19 15.41
CA LEU A 42 18.21 12.96 16.19
C LEU A 42 18.62 12.57 17.60
N ARG A 43 18.29 13.39 18.60
CA ARG A 43 18.78 13.27 19.97
C ARG A 43 17.78 12.61 20.90
N GLY A 44 18.20 11.55 21.61
CA GLY A 44 17.48 10.99 22.77
C GLY A 44 16.23 10.20 22.43
N VAL A 45 16.12 9.63 21.23
CA VAL A 45 14.94 8.91 20.75
C VAL A 45 14.80 7.51 21.35
N THR A 46 13.59 6.98 21.40
CA THR A 46 13.34 5.54 21.52
C THR A 46 13.25 4.94 20.12
N LEU A 47 14.15 4.02 19.80
CA LEU A 47 14.27 3.41 18.48
C LEU A 47 13.46 2.10 18.40
N ILE A 48 12.64 1.96 17.37
CA ILE A 48 12.01 0.72 16.89
C ILE A 48 12.64 0.43 15.54
N ASP A 49 13.58 -0.48 15.46
CA ASP A 49 14.49 -0.61 14.30
C ASP A 49 13.88 -1.29 13.06
N GLY A 50 12.67 -1.85 13.17
CA GLY A 50 11.99 -2.55 12.07
C GLY A 50 12.37 -4.02 11.90
N THR A 51 13.32 -4.54 12.69
CA THR A 51 13.75 -5.96 12.63
C THR A 51 12.81 -6.92 13.35
N GLY A 52 11.88 -6.41 14.15
CA GLY A 52 11.06 -7.18 15.10
C GLY A 52 11.68 -7.23 16.50
N ALA A 53 12.87 -6.62 16.70
CA ALA A 53 13.47 -6.47 18.01
C ALA A 53 12.68 -5.49 18.90
N PRO A 54 12.74 -5.63 20.23
CA PRO A 54 12.12 -4.69 21.16
C PRO A 54 12.67 -3.27 20.98
N ALA A 55 11.82 -2.27 21.26
CA ALA A 55 12.25 -0.87 21.26
C ALA A 55 13.41 -0.62 22.25
N ILE A 56 14.38 0.21 21.86
CA ILE A 56 15.57 0.53 22.64
C ILE A 56 15.77 2.06 22.70
N GLY A 57 16.18 2.58 23.86
CA GLY A 57 16.47 4.02 24.00
C GLY A 57 16.86 4.39 25.45
N PRO A 58 17.32 5.64 25.68
CA PRO A 58 17.47 6.71 24.68
C PRO A 58 18.67 6.50 23.75
N MET A 59 18.47 6.82 22.45
CA MET A 59 19.46 6.70 21.39
C MET A 59 19.70 8.04 20.71
N ASP A 60 20.93 8.31 20.25
CA ASP A 60 21.21 9.35 19.27
C ASP A 60 21.46 8.71 17.91
N ILE A 61 20.86 9.27 16.86
CA ILE A 61 21.02 8.81 15.47
C ILE A 61 21.68 9.93 14.67
N VAL A 62 22.85 9.65 14.10
CA VAL A 62 23.60 10.58 13.25
C VAL A 62 23.38 10.21 11.78
N ILE A 63 22.96 11.19 11.01
CA ILE A 63 22.70 11.10 9.57
C ILE A 63 23.67 12.06 8.88
N GLU A 64 24.37 11.58 7.85
CA GLU A 64 25.22 12.39 6.99
C GLU A 64 24.75 12.28 5.54
N GLY A 65 24.38 13.41 4.97
CA GLY A 65 23.68 13.43 3.69
C GLY A 65 22.36 12.67 3.78
N ASN A 66 22.26 11.56 3.05
CA ASN A 66 21.04 10.73 3.05
C ASN A 66 21.21 9.38 3.77
N ARG A 67 22.32 9.15 4.53
CA ARG A 67 22.58 7.85 5.16
C ARG A 67 22.79 7.95 6.67
N ILE A 68 22.34 6.93 7.38
CA ILE A 68 22.58 6.74 8.80
C ILE A 68 24.05 6.37 8.98
N ARG A 69 24.78 7.17 9.77
CA ARG A 69 26.22 6.99 10.03
C ARG A 69 26.53 6.37 11.36
N GLN A 70 25.73 6.70 12.38
CA GLN A 70 25.95 6.21 13.75
C GLN A 70 24.62 6.10 14.47
N ILE A 71 24.50 5.10 15.32
CA ILE A 71 23.40 4.90 16.27
C ILE A 71 24.06 4.62 17.60
N GLU A 72 23.84 5.48 18.61
CA GLU A 72 24.54 5.42 19.89
C GLU A 72 23.57 5.43 21.06
N GLY A 73 23.74 4.50 22.02
CA GLY A 73 23.00 4.49 23.27
C GLY A 73 23.56 5.61 24.21
N VAL A 74 22.69 6.51 24.65
CA VAL A 74 23.11 7.71 25.37
C VAL A 74 22.61 7.78 26.80
N GLY A 75 22.08 6.71 27.34
CA GLY A 75 21.61 6.65 28.73
C GLY A 75 20.69 5.47 29.00
N TYR A 76 19.89 5.60 30.04
CA TYR A 76 18.92 4.59 30.46
C TYR A 76 17.52 5.23 30.60
N PRO A 77 16.45 4.51 30.32
CA PRO A 77 15.08 5.01 30.47
C PRO A 77 14.82 5.53 31.90
N GLY A 78 14.21 6.71 31.98
CA GLY A 78 13.86 7.33 33.27
C GLY A 78 15.00 8.00 34.01
N LEU A 79 16.25 7.98 33.50
CA LEU A 79 17.39 8.71 34.04
C LEU A 79 17.75 9.89 33.14
N PRO A 80 18.37 10.97 33.71
CA PRO A 80 18.90 12.08 32.91
C PRO A 80 19.93 11.56 31.89
N ILE A 81 19.84 12.02 30.65
CA ILE A 81 20.80 11.69 29.61
C ILE A 81 22.12 12.47 29.89
N SER A 82 23.24 11.74 29.97
CA SER A 82 24.57 12.37 30.12
C SER A 82 24.99 13.06 28.82
N ALA A 83 25.61 14.21 28.90
CA ALA A 83 26.27 14.86 27.78
C ALA A 83 27.56 14.14 27.34
N GLU A 84 28.18 13.39 28.26
CA GLU A 84 29.42 12.66 28.01
C GLU A 84 29.19 11.45 27.12
N GLY A 85 30.05 11.25 26.11
CA GLY A 85 29.98 10.11 25.19
C GLY A 85 29.00 10.26 24.03
N ARG A 86 28.21 11.33 23.98
CA ARG A 86 27.27 11.56 22.87
C ARG A 86 28.02 11.91 21.57
N PRO A 87 27.47 11.51 20.39
CA PRO A 87 27.99 11.94 19.09
C PRO A 87 28.13 13.47 19.03
N LYS A 88 29.29 13.95 18.60
CA LYS A 88 29.56 15.39 18.49
C LYS A 88 28.93 15.93 17.19
N ALA A 89 28.27 17.08 17.32
CA ALA A 89 27.79 17.81 16.16
C ALA A 89 28.96 18.46 15.40
N ALA A 90 28.97 18.27 14.07
CA ALA A 90 29.88 19.02 13.20
C ALA A 90 29.48 20.51 13.13
N ALA A 91 30.36 21.35 12.63
CA ALA A 91 30.01 22.75 12.40
C ALA A 91 28.88 22.85 11.37
N GLY A 92 27.78 23.50 11.72
CA GLY A 92 26.59 23.63 10.86
C GLY A 92 25.67 22.41 10.85
N ALA A 93 25.90 21.44 11.74
CA ALA A 93 24.95 20.31 11.91
C ALA A 93 23.57 20.81 12.36
N ARG A 94 22.53 20.14 11.87
CA ARG A 94 21.15 20.27 12.37
C ARG A 94 20.96 19.26 13.50
N GLU A 95 20.57 19.72 14.66
CA GLU A 95 20.22 18.85 15.78
C GLU A 95 18.72 18.99 16.10
N LEU A 96 18.04 17.86 16.29
CA LEU A 96 16.65 17.80 16.73
C LEU A 96 16.66 17.12 18.11
N ASP A 97 16.24 17.84 19.15
CA ASP A 97 15.96 17.23 20.45
C ASP A 97 14.62 16.51 20.38
N LEU A 98 14.69 15.19 20.37
CA LEU A 98 13.57 14.27 20.26
C LEU A 98 13.48 13.37 21.49
N THR A 99 13.97 13.85 22.63
CA THR A 99 13.86 13.15 23.91
C THR A 99 12.40 12.82 24.22
N GLY A 100 12.12 11.52 24.42
CA GLY A 100 10.76 11.02 24.63
C GLY A 100 9.96 10.69 23.37
N HIS A 101 10.51 10.97 22.18
CA HIS A 101 9.89 10.57 20.91
C HIS A 101 10.33 9.17 20.49
N PHE A 102 9.56 8.60 19.57
CA PHE A 102 9.83 7.29 18.97
C PHE A 102 10.25 7.47 17.53
N VAL A 103 11.24 6.68 17.11
CA VAL A 103 11.70 6.62 15.72
C VAL A 103 11.56 5.19 15.21
N LEU A 104 11.02 5.05 13.99
CA LEU A 104 10.94 3.80 13.26
C LEU A 104 11.36 4.01 11.79
N PRO A 105 11.64 2.93 11.02
CA PRO A 105 11.93 3.07 9.60
C PRO A 105 10.77 3.75 8.87
N GLY A 106 11.03 4.44 7.80
CA GLY A 106 10.01 4.94 6.90
C GLY A 106 9.10 3.82 6.41
N LEU A 107 7.80 4.08 6.44
CA LEU A 107 6.77 3.12 6.08
C LEU A 107 6.73 2.89 4.56
N ILE A 108 6.35 1.67 4.14
CA ILE A 108 6.30 1.25 2.73
C ILE A 108 4.87 0.84 2.39
N ASP A 109 4.20 1.63 1.54
CA ASP A 109 2.88 1.27 0.99
C ASP A 109 3.06 0.43 -0.29
N MET A 110 2.78 -0.86 -0.21
CA MET A 110 2.96 -1.81 -1.31
C MET A 110 1.82 -1.75 -2.34
N HIS A 111 0.81 -0.92 -2.12
CA HIS A 111 -0.32 -0.75 -3.04
C HIS A 111 -0.83 0.70 -3.03
N GLY A 112 -0.01 1.60 -3.56
CA GLY A 112 -0.32 3.02 -3.64
C GLY A 112 -0.59 3.50 -5.06
N HIS A 113 -1.65 4.25 -5.24
CA HIS A 113 -2.00 4.88 -6.52
C HIS A 113 -1.70 6.37 -6.48
N MET A 114 -0.95 6.90 -7.44
CA MET A 114 -0.48 8.30 -7.46
C MET A 114 -1.57 9.33 -7.85
N GLY A 115 -2.84 9.05 -7.54
CA GLY A 115 -3.96 9.85 -8.02
C GLY A 115 -4.34 9.50 -9.46
N GLY A 116 -5.24 10.28 -10.05
CA GLY A 116 -5.69 10.05 -11.42
C GLY A 116 -6.98 10.79 -11.76
N ASP A 117 -7.28 10.85 -13.03
CA ASP A 117 -8.47 11.49 -13.57
C ASP A 117 -9.78 10.90 -12.99
N SER A 118 -9.82 9.57 -12.81
CA SER A 118 -11.00 8.89 -12.25
C SER A 118 -11.32 9.32 -10.83
N GLN A 119 -10.29 9.56 -10.00
CA GLN A 119 -10.43 10.05 -8.62
C GLN A 119 -10.54 11.57 -8.56
N GLY A 120 -10.16 12.27 -9.62
CA GLY A 120 -10.16 13.72 -9.73
C GLY A 120 -9.22 14.41 -8.74
N VAL A 121 -8.08 13.77 -8.42
CA VAL A 121 -7.06 14.29 -7.51
C VAL A 121 -5.68 14.27 -8.16
N ASN A 122 -4.86 15.28 -7.83
CA ASN A 122 -3.51 15.42 -8.34
C ASN A 122 -2.46 14.72 -7.47
N ALA A 123 -1.25 14.59 -8.01
CA ALA A 123 -0.13 13.93 -7.33
C ALA A 123 0.30 14.66 -6.04
N GLU A 124 0.31 15.99 -6.03
CA GLU A 124 0.71 16.77 -4.85
C GLU A 124 -0.13 16.43 -3.61
N TYR A 125 -1.46 16.39 -3.76
CA TYR A 125 -2.39 16.01 -2.71
C TYR A 125 -2.06 14.61 -2.16
N VAL A 126 -1.84 13.64 -3.04
CA VAL A 126 -1.54 12.26 -2.68
C VAL A 126 -0.20 12.16 -1.96
N PHE A 127 0.85 12.76 -2.52
CA PHE A 127 2.21 12.67 -2.00
C PHE A 127 2.36 13.34 -0.63
N LYS A 128 1.73 14.51 -0.43
CA LYS A 128 1.70 15.18 0.86
C LYS A 128 0.99 14.36 1.93
N LEU A 129 -0.13 13.69 1.57
CA LEU A 129 -0.81 12.77 2.49
C LEU A 129 0.04 11.56 2.85
N TRP A 130 0.74 10.95 1.91
CA TRP A 130 1.64 9.85 2.21
C TRP A 130 2.77 10.26 3.17
N LEU A 131 3.49 11.34 2.84
CA LEU A 131 4.55 11.84 3.71
C LEU A 131 4.02 12.27 5.10
N ALA A 132 2.84 12.86 5.18
CA ALA A 132 2.22 13.25 6.46
C ALA A 132 1.87 12.06 7.37
N HIS A 133 1.83 10.84 6.80
CA HIS A 133 1.57 9.60 7.53
C HIS A 133 2.82 8.69 7.63
N GLY A 134 4.02 9.23 7.39
CA GLY A 134 5.25 8.48 7.55
C GLY A 134 5.61 7.54 6.40
N ILE A 135 4.89 7.58 5.29
CA ILE A 135 5.15 6.71 4.13
C ILE A 135 6.27 7.33 3.30
N THR A 136 7.42 6.68 3.28
CA THR A 136 8.62 7.12 2.54
C THR A 136 8.86 6.34 1.26
N SER A 137 8.16 5.24 1.06
CA SER A 137 8.25 4.42 -0.16
C SER A 137 6.87 3.89 -0.55
N VAL A 138 6.62 3.86 -1.84
CA VAL A 138 5.35 3.40 -2.42
C VAL A 138 5.64 2.54 -3.65
N ARG A 139 4.95 1.41 -3.78
CA ARG A 139 4.81 0.72 -5.06
C ARG A 139 3.51 1.17 -5.73
N ASP A 140 3.59 1.76 -6.93
CA ASP A 140 2.41 2.03 -7.76
C ASP A 140 2.12 0.83 -8.67
N PRO A 141 1.07 0.05 -8.39
CA PRO A 141 0.80 -1.19 -9.10
C PRO A 141 -0.06 -1.01 -10.36
N SER A 142 -0.10 0.16 -10.97
CA SER A 142 -0.92 0.37 -12.17
C SER A 142 -0.38 1.39 -13.16
N CYS A 143 0.38 2.38 -12.75
CA CYS A 143 0.77 3.50 -13.60
C CYS A 143 -0.44 4.15 -14.28
N GLY A 144 -1.50 4.47 -13.53
CA GLY A 144 -2.78 4.96 -14.09
C GLY A 144 -2.64 6.18 -15.00
N ASN A 145 -1.65 7.04 -14.73
CA ASN A 145 -1.34 8.24 -15.51
C ASN A 145 -0.39 7.98 -16.72
N GLY A 146 -0.05 6.74 -16.99
CA GLY A 146 0.87 6.35 -18.06
C GLY A 146 2.32 6.16 -17.61
N ILE A 147 3.02 5.24 -18.25
CA ILE A 147 4.39 4.82 -17.84
C ILE A 147 5.35 6.00 -17.82
N ALA A 148 5.34 6.85 -18.84
CA ALA A 148 6.25 7.99 -18.94
C ALA A 148 6.05 8.99 -17.80
N TRP A 149 4.79 9.31 -17.46
CA TRP A 149 4.44 10.18 -16.36
C TRP A 149 4.89 9.59 -15.01
N CYS A 150 4.62 8.31 -14.78
CA CYS A 150 5.03 7.64 -13.53
C CYS A 150 6.55 7.61 -13.37
N MET A 151 7.27 7.35 -14.45
CA MET A 151 8.74 7.36 -14.45
C MET A 151 9.33 8.76 -14.24
N ASP A 152 8.67 9.82 -14.75
CA ASP A 152 9.04 11.20 -14.47
C ASP A 152 8.86 11.54 -12.98
N GLN A 153 7.70 11.24 -12.40
CA GLN A 153 7.45 11.48 -10.97
C GLN A 153 8.42 10.68 -10.07
N ARG A 154 8.74 9.45 -10.49
CA ARG A 154 9.77 8.65 -9.81
C ARG A 154 11.13 9.33 -9.84
N ALA A 155 11.60 9.77 -11.01
CA ALA A 155 12.90 10.42 -11.16
C ALA A 155 12.97 11.70 -10.31
N ARG A 156 11.95 12.56 -10.41
CA ARG A 156 11.86 13.81 -9.63
C ARG A 156 11.81 13.56 -8.12
N SER A 157 11.15 12.46 -7.69
CA SER A 157 11.18 12.05 -6.27
C SER A 157 12.55 11.55 -5.85
N GLU A 158 13.27 10.78 -6.69
CA GLU A 158 14.63 10.31 -6.39
C GLU A 158 15.63 11.46 -6.28
N ASP A 159 15.49 12.48 -7.13
CA ASP A 159 16.32 13.69 -7.12
C ASP A 159 15.86 14.71 -6.05
N ASN A 160 14.82 14.38 -5.27
CA ASN A 160 14.22 15.25 -4.25
C ASN A 160 13.71 16.60 -4.78
N GLU A 161 13.36 16.67 -6.06
CA GLU A 161 12.76 17.85 -6.69
C GLU A 161 11.32 18.08 -6.25
N ILE A 162 10.62 17.02 -5.85
CA ILE A 162 9.22 17.05 -5.39
C ILE A 162 9.10 16.51 -3.96
N ALA A 163 8.08 16.95 -3.24
CA ALA A 163 7.74 16.40 -1.92
C ALA A 163 6.93 15.10 -2.08
N ALA A 164 7.63 13.99 -2.29
CA ALA A 164 7.05 12.68 -2.56
C ALA A 164 7.83 11.55 -1.90
N PRO A 165 7.17 10.41 -1.56
CA PRO A 165 7.88 9.17 -1.21
C PRO A 165 8.65 8.63 -2.41
N ARG A 166 9.57 7.69 -2.20
CA ARG A 166 10.18 6.89 -3.29
C ARG A 166 9.10 6.08 -3.99
N ILE A 167 9.20 5.93 -5.30
CA ILE A 167 8.17 5.31 -6.12
C ILE A 167 8.76 4.13 -6.88
N ASP A 168 8.22 2.93 -6.66
CA ASP A 168 8.47 1.75 -7.47
C ASP A 168 7.32 1.58 -8.47
N VAL A 169 7.63 1.72 -9.76
CA VAL A 169 6.65 1.81 -10.86
C VAL A 169 6.38 0.43 -11.46
N TYR A 170 5.11 -0.04 -11.37
CA TYR A 170 4.65 -1.33 -11.87
C TYR A 170 3.49 -1.12 -12.87
N PRO A 171 3.76 -0.88 -14.17
CA PRO A 171 2.70 -0.76 -15.16
C PRO A 171 1.89 -2.05 -15.23
N PHE A 172 0.58 -1.95 -15.55
CA PHE A 172 -0.20 -3.13 -15.77
C PHE A 172 0.15 -3.83 -17.09
N PHE A 173 0.07 -5.15 -17.08
CA PHE A 173 0.46 -5.98 -18.21
C PHE A 173 -0.29 -5.60 -19.49
N GLY A 174 0.44 -5.27 -20.54
CA GLY A 174 -0.07 -4.81 -21.82
C GLY A 174 -0.21 -3.29 -21.95
N GLN A 175 0.00 -2.51 -20.89
CA GLN A 175 -0.09 -1.05 -20.94
C GLN A 175 0.86 -0.45 -21.99
N GLY A 176 0.33 0.50 -22.78
CA GLY A 176 1.08 1.17 -23.84
C GLY A 176 1.47 0.25 -25.01
N ALA A 177 0.88 -0.93 -25.15
CA ALA A 177 1.02 -1.74 -26.35
C ALA A 177 0.08 -1.25 -27.47
N ASP A 178 0.56 -1.19 -28.70
CA ASP A 178 -0.24 -0.76 -29.86
C ASP A 178 -1.41 -1.71 -30.16
N THR A 179 -1.25 -2.97 -29.78
CA THR A 179 -2.27 -4.02 -29.93
C THR A 179 -2.31 -4.87 -28.65
N PRO A 180 -3.47 -5.50 -28.34
CA PRO A 180 -3.57 -6.37 -27.18
C PRO A 180 -2.51 -7.48 -27.19
N VAL A 181 -1.86 -7.70 -26.05
CA VAL A 181 -0.85 -8.75 -25.86
C VAL A 181 -1.58 -10.08 -25.69
N SER A 182 -1.68 -10.87 -26.76
CA SER A 182 -2.52 -12.06 -26.84
C SER A 182 -1.75 -13.36 -27.11
N THR A 183 -0.44 -13.29 -27.37
CA THR A 183 0.41 -14.45 -27.59
C THR A 183 1.63 -14.47 -26.66
N PRO A 184 2.21 -15.65 -26.38
CA PRO A 184 3.43 -15.77 -25.58
C PRO A 184 4.60 -14.94 -26.12
N ALA A 185 4.78 -14.86 -27.42
CA ALA A 185 5.84 -14.08 -28.04
C ALA A 185 5.66 -12.57 -27.81
N GLN A 186 4.43 -12.07 -27.98
CA GLN A 186 4.08 -10.68 -27.70
C GLN A 186 4.29 -10.36 -26.20
N ALA A 187 3.93 -11.27 -25.29
CA ALA A 187 4.13 -11.12 -23.87
C ALA A 187 5.62 -10.92 -23.53
N ARG A 188 6.51 -11.80 -24.00
CA ARG A 188 7.95 -11.65 -23.80
C ARG A 188 8.49 -10.34 -24.39
N THR A 189 8.05 -9.97 -25.57
CA THR A 189 8.46 -8.71 -26.23
C THR A 189 8.01 -7.49 -25.40
N TRP A 190 6.78 -7.50 -24.88
CA TRP A 190 6.27 -6.42 -24.05
C TRP A 190 7.05 -6.30 -22.74
N VAL A 191 7.33 -7.40 -22.05
CA VAL A 191 8.15 -7.42 -20.82
C VAL A 191 9.53 -6.81 -21.05
N ARG A 192 10.23 -7.23 -22.12
CA ARG A 192 11.53 -6.65 -22.48
C ARG A 192 11.44 -5.15 -22.79
N ARG A 193 10.34 -4.71 -23.39
CA ARG A 193 10.11 -3.28 -23.67
C ARG A 193 10.01 -2.47 -22.39
N VAL A 194 9.14 -2.86 -21.45
CA VAL A 194 8.96 -2.10 -20.19
C VAL A 194 10.21 -2.16 -19.31
N LYS A 195 10.97 -3.26 -19.34
CA LYS A 195 12.30 -3.32 -18.70
C LYS A 195 13.24 -2.24 -19.23
N ARG A 196 13.28 -2.03 -20.56
CA ARG A 196 14.11 -0.96 -21.16
C ARG A 196 13.61 0.45 -20.80
N GLN A 197 12.36 0.61 -20.44
CA GLN A 197 11.80 1.88 -19.93
C GLN A 197 12.19 2.14 -18.46
N GLY A 198 12.83 1.17 -17.79
CA GLY A 198 13.36 1.34 -16.44
C GLY A 198 12.35 1.06 -15.31
N VAL A 199 11.19 0.45 -15.60
CA VAL A 199 10.21 0.09 -14.57
C VAL A 199 10.78 -0.96 -13.61
N GLN A 200 10.30 -0.98 -12.37
CA GLN A 200 10.76 -1.86 -11.29
C GLN A 200 10.03 -3.20 -11.28
N GLY A 201 8.82 -3.23 -11.84
CA GLY A 201 8.03 -4.46 -11.88
C GLY A 201 6.86 -4.39 -12.84
N ILE A 202 5.95 -5.36 -12.76
CA ILE A 202 4.77 -5.48 -13.62
C ILE A 202 3.55 -5.87 -12.77
N LYS A 203 2.42 -5.19 -12.96
CA LYS A 203 1.11 -5.55 -12.39
C LYS A 203 0.29 -6.37 -13.37
N PHE A 204 -0.29 -7.47 -12.88
CA PHE A 204 -1.22 -8.32 -13.63
C PHE A 204 -2.63 -8.23 -13.04
N PHE A 205 -3.65 -8.40 -13.92
CA PHE A 205 -5.04 -8.66 -13.54
C PHE A 205 -5.51 -10.03 -14.03
N GLY A 206 -4.86 -10.57 -15.06
CA GLY A 206 -5.12 -11.85 -15.68
C GLY A 206 -4.81 -11.82 -17.17
N ALA A 207 -4.51 -12.98 -17.71
CA ALA A 207 -4.33 -13.21 -19.15
C ALA A 207 -4.64 -14.68 -19.45
N ALA A 208 -4.64 -15.06 -20.74
CA ALA A 208 -4.66 -16.47 -21.11
C ALA A 208 -3.48 -17.21 -20.46
N PRO A 209 -3.64 -18.42 -19.91
CA PRO A 209 -2.61 -19.10 -19.13
C PRO A 209 -1.22 -19.14 -19.78
N SER A 210 -1.14 -19.46 -21.07
CA SER A 210 0.14 -19.50 -21.82
C SER A 210 0.79 -18.14 -21.98
N VAL A 211 -0.02 -17.09 -22.14
CA VAL A 211 0.47 -15.70 -22.27
C VAL A 211 0.99 -15.21 -20.93
N MET A 212 0.23 -15.44 -19.85
CA MET A 212 0.61 -15.05 -18.51
C MET A 212 1.87 -15.77 -18.05
N ARG A 213 1.93 -17.10 -18.25
CA ARG A 213 3.13 -17.89 -17.94
C ARG A 213 4.36 -17.34 -18.65
N ALA A 214 4.26 -17.07 -19.95
CA ALA A 214 5.37 -16.50 -20.74
C ALA A 214 5.80 -15.11 -20.24
N ALA A 215 4.85 -14.29 -19.81
CA ALA A 215 5.15 -12.96 -19.23
C ALA A 215 5.87 -13.07 -17.89
N LEU A 216 5.41 -13.95 -16.98
CA LEU A 216 6.01 -14.15 -15.65
C LEU A 216 7.41 -14.77 -15.74
N GLU A 217 7.58 -15.79 -16.61
CA GLU A 217 8.90 -16.38 -16.87
C GLU A 217 9.89 -15.32 -17.41
N GLU A 218 9.47 -14.52 -18.40
CA GLU A 218 10.30 -13.45 -18.95
C GLU A 218 10.60 -12.36 -17.91
N ALA A 219 9.61 -11.96 -17.09
CA ALA A 219 9.81 -10.98 -16.03
C ALA A 219 10.91 -11.45 -15.06
N ARG A 220 10.87 -12.72 -14.65
CA ARG A 220 11.90 -13.33 -13.82
C ARG A 220 13.28 -13.33 -14.49
N GLU A 221 13.37 -13.68 -15.79
CA GLU A 221 14.60 -13.64 -16.56
C GLU A 221 15.19 -12.22 -16.65
N GLN A 222 14.32 -11.20 -16.71
CA GLN A 222 14.72 -9.79 -16.75
C GLN A 222 14.96 -9.18 -15.36
N GLY A 223 14.80 -9.94 -14.27
CA GLY A 223 14.94 -9.45 -12.90
C GLY A 223 13.85 -8.44 -12.50
N LEU A 224 12.66 -8.52 -13.10
CA LEU A 224 11.50 -7.71 -12.72
C LEU A 224 10.67 -8.42 -11.67
N ARG A 225 10.24 -7.68 -10.66
CA ARG A 225 9.24 -8.12 -9.69
C ARG A 225 7.85 -8.08 -10.32
N THR A 226 6.92 -8.84 -9.77
CA THR A 226 5.56 -8.93 -10.32
C THR A 226 4.52 -8.90 -9.22
N ALA A 227 3.39 -8.26 -9.49
CA ALA A 227 2.26 -8.15 -8.58
C ALA A 227 0.98 -8.51 -9.33
N MET A 228 -0.02 -9.11 -8.66
CA MET A 228 -1.26 -9.49 -9.32
C MET A 228 -2.48 -9.33 -8.44
N HIS A 229 -3.48 -8.59 -8.96
CA HIS A 229 -4.87 -8.74 -8.58
C HIS A 229 -5.48 -9.85 -9.45
N HIS A 230 -5.72 -11.03 -8.89
CA HIS A 230 -6.32 -12.13 -9.63
C HIS A 230 -7.80 -11.80 -9.90
N ALA A 231 -8.14 -11.54 -11.17
CA ALA A 231 -9.54 -11.27 -11.52
C ALA A 231 -10.40 -12.53 -11.37
N GLN A 232 -11.57 -12.41 -10.72
CA GLN A 232 -12.48 -13.55 -10.49
C GLN A 232 -12.86 -14.31 -11.76
N LEU A 233 -12.87 -13.65 -12.91
CA LEU A 233 -13.10 -14.28 -14.22
C LEU A 233 -11.97 -15.21 -14.68
N ALA A 234 -10.79 -15.10 -14.13
CA ALA A 234 -9.59 -15.82 -14.56
C ALA A 234 -9.18 -16.94 -13.61
N VAL A 235 -9.57 -16.87 -12.33
CA VAL A 235 -9.06 -17.73 -11.26
C VAL A 235 -9.38 -19.22 -11.40
N THR A 236 -10.40 -19.58 -12.16
CA THR A 236 -10.71 -20.98 -12.52
C THR A 236 -9.69 -21.58 -13.50
N ARG A 237 -8.90 -20.75 -14.18
CA ARG A 237 -7.85 -21.14 -15.13
C ARG A 237 -6.46 -20.88 -14.60
N VAL A 238 -6.29 -19.86 -13.75
CA VAL A 238 -5.03 -19.46 -13.14
C VAL A 238 -5.35 -18.95 -11.73
N ASN A 239 -5.17 -19.76 -10.74
CA ASN A 239 -5.27 -19.35 -9.34
C ASN A 239 -3.89 -18.93 -8.79
N VAL A 240 -3.80 -18.64 -7.50
CA VAL A 240 -2.56 -18.16 -6.88
C VAL A 240 -1.41 -19.17 -6.96
N LEU A 241 -1.68 -20.49 -6.84
CA LEU A 241 -0.63 -21.50 -6.96
C LEU A 241 -0.05 -21.57 -8.37
N ASP A 242 -0.90 -21.50 -9.39
CA ASP A 242 -0.44 -21.51 -10.78
C ASP A 242 0.47 -20.32 -11.06
N SER A 243 0.05 -19.12 -10.70
CA SER A 243 0.82 -17.90 -10.92
C SER A 243 2.10 -17.85 -10.10
N ALA A 244 2.09 -18.29 -8.83
CA ALA A 244 3.28 -18.38 -7.99
C ALA A 244 4.31 -19.36 -8.56
N ARG A 245 3.90 -20.55 -9.02
CA ARG A 245 4.77 -21.53 -9.68
C ARG A 245 5.41 -20.99 -10.97
N TRP A 246 4.75 -20.06 -11.65
CA TRP A 246 5.28 -19.41 -12.86
C TRP A 246 6.19 -18.22 -12.55
N GLY A 247 6.32 -17.81 -11.29
CA GLY A 247 7.22 -16.76 -10.86
C GLY A 247 6.56 -15.43 -10.50
N LEU A 248 5.24 -15.41 -10.26
CA LEU A 248 4.60 -14.26 -9.62
C LEU A 248 5.20 -14.06 -8.23
N THR A 249 5.57 -12.82 -7.88
CA THR A 249 6.25 -12.55 -6.61
C THR A 249 5.32 -12.07 -5.50
N THR A 250 4.25 -11.34 -5.84
CA THR A 250 3.31 -10.77 -4.87
C THR A 250 1.87 -10.91 -5.33
N MET A 251 1.00 -11.32 -4.43
CA MET A 251 -0.43 -11.31 -4.59
C MET A 251 -1.03 -10.11 -3.85
N GLU A 252 -1.89 -9.38 -4.54
CA GLU A 252 -2.70 -8.30 -3.98
C GLU A 252 -4.05 -8.86 -3.54
N HIS A 253 -4.58 -8.32 -2.43
CA HIS A 253 -5.90 -8.73 -1.95
C HIS A 253 -5.95 -10.24 -1.62
N TRP A 254 -6.87 -10.98 -2.27
CA TRP A 254 -7.13 -12.37 -1.91
C TRP A 254 -7.75 -13.26 -2.99
N TYR A 255 -8.23 -12.70 -4.12
CA TYR A 255 -8.83 -13.51 -5.19
C TYR A 255 -7.81 -14.50 -5.78
N GLY A 256 -8.24 -15.71 -6.03
CA GLY A 256 -7.36 -16.81 -6.45
C GLY A 256 -6.81 -17.64 -5.30
N LEU A 257 -6.83 -17.10 -4.06
CA LEU A 257 -6.39 -17.83 -2.88
C LEU A 257 -7.49 -18.76 -2.33
N PRO A 258 -8.75 -18.32 -2.12
CA PRO A 258 -9.84 -19.23 -1.79
C PRO A 258 -10.02 -20.35 -2.83
N GLU A 259 -9.89 -20.01 -4.12
CA GLU A 259 -10.01 -20.98 -5.21
C GLU A 259 -8.90 -22.05 -5.19
N ALA A 260 -7.68 -21.67 -4.79
CA ALA A 260 -6.61 -22.61 -4.55
C ALA A 260 -6.89 -23.54 -3.35
N LEU A 261 -7.73 -23.09 -2.42
CA LEU A 261 -8.14 -23.86 -1.22
C LEU A 261 -9.39 -24.72 -1.45
N PHE A 262 -9.99 -24.73 -2.62
CA PHE A 262 -11.13 -25.63 -2.91
C PHE A 262 -10.69 -27.10 -2.87
N VAL A 263 -11.57 -27.97 -2.35
CA VAL A 263 -11.28 -29.40 -2.19
C VAL A 263 -12.00 -30.22 -3.27
N ASP A 264 -13.29 -29.98 -3.44
CA ASP A 264 -14.21 -30.77 -4.27
C ASP A 264 -14.63 -30.07 -5.56
N ARG A 265 -14.08 -28.90 -5.85
CA ARG A 265 -14.45 -28.05 -6.99
C ARG A 265 -13.28 -27.20 -7.47
N VAL A 266 -13.40 -26.64 -8.66
CA VAL A 266 -12.50 -25.63 -9.24
C VAL A 266 -13.26 -24.36 -9.66
N ILE A 267 -14.59 -24.42 -9.66
CA ILE A 267 -15.49 -23.33 -10.06
C ILE A 267 -16.13 -22.76 -8.80
N GLN A 268 -16.15 -21.43 -8.73
CA GLN A 268 -16.85 -20.69 -7.66
C GLN A 268 -18.36 -21.00 -7.72
N ASP A 269 -18.95 -21.14 -6.55
CA ASP A 269 -20.40 -21.34 -6.41
C ASP A 269 -21.11 -19.98 -6.46
N TYR A 270 -21.33 -19.49 -7.65
CA TYR A 270 -22.07 -18.26 -7.91
C TYR A 270 -23.53 -18.59 -8.28
N PRO A 271 -24.50 -17.71 -7.97
CA PRO A 271 -25.88 -17.88 -8.38
C PRO A 271 -26.00 -17.85 -9.92
N ALA A 272 -27.06 -18.49 -10.44
CA ALA A 272 -27.25 -18.67 -11.90
C ALA A 272 -27.38 -17.34 -12.66
N ASP A 273 -27.83 -16.29 -12.01
CA ASP A 273 -27.99 -14.93 -12.55
C ASP A 273 -26.78 -14.03 -12.33
N TYR A 274 -25.66 -14.59 -11.81
CA TYR A 274 -24.44 -13.83 -11.56
C TYR A 274 -23.92 -13.14 -12.82
N ASN A 275 -23.65 -11.84 -12.69
CA ASN A 275 -23.02 -11.05 -13.73
C ASN A 275 -21.82 -10.28 -13.16
N TYR A 276 -20.62 -10.61 -13.63
CA TYR A 276 -19.38 -9.99 -13.18
C TYR A 276 -19.32 -8.46 -13.39
N LEU A 277 -19.96 -7.95 -14.45
CA LEU A 277 -20.01 -6.51 -14.73
C LEU A 277 -20.97 -5.76 -13.81
N ASN A 278 -21.81 -6.46 -13.07
CA ASN A 278 -22.64 -5.89 -12.02
C ASN A 278 -21.83 -5.85 -10.72
N GLU A 279 -21.37 -4.69 -10.32
CA GLU A 279 -20.53 -4.50 -9.12
C GLU A 279 -21.23 -5.01 -7.84
N GLN A 280 -22.56 -4.90 -7.75
CA GLN A 280 -23.35 -5.42 -6.63
C GLN A 280 -23.25 -6.95 -6.54
N HIS A 281 -23.42 -7.65 -7.66
CA HIS A 281 -23.25 -9.10 -7.75
C HIS A 281 -21.82 -9.50 -7.49
N ARG A 282 -20.88 -8.83 -8.16
CA ARG A 282 -19.44 -9.13 -8.06
C ARG A 282 -18.97 -9.12 -6.62
N PHE A 283 -19.18 -8.03 -5.90
CA PHE A 283 -18.71 -7.89 -4.53
C PHE A 283 -19.62 -8.57 -3.50
N GLY A 284 -20.94 -8.63 -3.72
CA GLY A 284 -21.84 -9.40 -2.87
C GLY A 284 -21.47 -10.90 -2.84
N GLN A 285 -21.12 -11.48 -3.98
CA GLN A 285 -20.71 -12.88 -4.06
C GLN A 285 -19.26 -13.10 -3.64
N ALA A 286 -18.37 -12.10 -3.82
CA ALA A 286 -17.02 -12.16 -3.33
C ALA A 286 -16.98 -12.43 -1.81
N GLY A 287 -17.88 -11.83 -1.03
CA GLY A 287 -18.05 -12.07 0.40
C GLY A 287 -18.38 -13.51 0.81
N ARG A 288 -18.52 -14.43 -0.14
CA ARG A 288 -18.82 -15.85 0.10
C ARG A 288 -17.70 -16.80 -0.33
N LEU A 289 -16.63 -16.30 -0.94
CA LEU A 289 -15.58 -17.17 -1.52
C LEU A 289 -14.75 -17.88 -0.47
N TRP A 290 -14.34 -17.21 0.60
CA TRP A 290 -13.61 -17.87 1.68
C TRP A 290 -14.44 -18.89 2.44
N LEU A 291 -15.78 -18.82 2.37
CA LEU A 291 -16.67 -19.81 2.98
C LEU A 291 -16.73 -21.12 2.17
N GLN A 292 -16.33 -21.08 0.89
CA GLN A 292 -16.22 -22.23 0.00
C GLN A 292 -14.84 -22.93 0.12
N ALA A 293 -13.85 -22.22 0.71
CA ALA A 293 -12.51 -22.72 0.89
C ALA A 293 -12.43 -23.81 1.99
N ALA A 294 -11.41 -24.65 1.93
CA ALA A 294 -11.08 -25.61 2.95
C ALA A 294 -11.01 -24.97 4.35
N PRO A 295 -11.44 -25.66 5.42
CA PRO A 295 -11.38 -25.13 6.77
C PRO A 295 -9.95 -24.81 7.22
N PRO A 296 -9.76 -23.78 8.08
CA PRO A 296 -8.46 -23.51 8.68
C PRO A 296 -7.85 -24.73 9.36
N GLY A 297 -6.56 -24.97 9.09
CA GLY A 297 -5.80 -26.10 9.63
C GLY A 297 -6.06 -27.45 8.97
N SER A 298 -6.92 -27.53 7.95
CA SER A 298 -7.10 -28.75 7.15
C SER A 298 -5.88 -29.05 6.29
N GLU A 299 -5.77 -30.27 5.79
CA GLU A 299 -4.67 -30.71 4.91
C GLU A 299 -4.51 -29.77 3.68
N ARG A 300 -5.61 -29.45 3.00
CA ARG A 300 -5.57 -28.54 1.84
C ARG A 300 -5.12 -27.12 2.20
N TRP A 301 -5.62 -26.60 3.32
CA TRP A 301 -5.21 -25.29 3.83
C TRP A 301 -3.70 -25.24 4.09
N ASN A 302 -3.18 -26.23 4.82
CA ASN A 302 -1.77 -26.31 5.14
C ASN A 302 -0.91 -26.51 3.88
N ALA A 303 -1.32 -27.38 2.97
CA ALA A 303 -0.59 -27.62 1.72
C ALA A 303 -0.46 -26.36 0.85
N VAL A 304 -1.53 -25.57 0.70
CA VAL A 304 -1.48 -24.30 -0.07
C VAL A 304 -0.59 -23.28 0.62
N ARG A 305 -0.73 -23.13 1.95
CA ARG A 305 0.12 -22.23 2.74
C ARG A 305 1.59 -22.58 2.58
N ASP A 306 1.94 -23.85 2.82
CA ASP A 306 3.32 -24.30 2.85
C ASP A 306 3.98 -24.26 1.46
N GLU A 307 3.20 -24.53 0.40
CA GLU A 307 3.69 -24.40 -0.97
C GLU A 307 4.01 -22.94 -1.33
N LEU A 308 3.11 -22.00 -1.00
CA LEU A 308 3.35 -20.57 -1.23
C LEU A 308 4.58 -20.05 -0.46
N ILE A 309 4.76 -20.50 0.79
CA ILE A 309 5.96 -20.19 1.58
C ILE A 309 7.21 -20.75 0.91
N GLY A 310 7.17 -22.02 0.47
CA GLY A 310 8.29 -22.65 -0.24
C GLY A 310 8.66 -21.97 -1.56
N LEU A 311 7.75 -21.22 -2.16
CA LEU A 311 7.98 -20.42 -3.37
C LEU A 311 8.45 -18.98 -3.07
N ASP A 312 8.74 -18.63 -1.82
CA ASP A 312 9.09 -17.27 -1.37
C ASP A 312 8.04 -16.22 -1.78
N PHE A 313 6.77 -16.61 -1.76
CA PHE A 313 5.66 -15.79 -2.22
C PHE A 313 5.27 -14.73 -1.18
N THR A 314 4.88 -13.55 -1.64
CA THR A 314 4.46 -12.46 -0.74
C THR A 314 2.94 -12.24 -0.82
N LEU A 315 2.29 -12.12 0.34
CA LEU A 315 0.91 -11.66 0.44
C LEU A 315 0.88 -10.17 0.78
N ASP A 316 0.21 -9.38 -0.04
CA ASP A 316 -0.13 -7.99 0.22
C ASP A 316 -1.65 -7.85 0.38
N PRO A 317 -2.17 -8.08 1.60
CA PRO A 317 -3.60 -8.32 1.79
C PRO A 317 -4.48 -7.10 1.47
N THR A 318 -4.00 -5.89 1.75
CA THR A 318 -4.83 -4.69 1.58
C THR A 318 -6.20 -4.83 2.25
N PHE A 319 -6.25 -5.30 3.48
CA PHE A 319 -7.49 -5.48 4.23
C PHE A 319 -8.36 -4.22 4.24
N THR A 320 -7.70 -3.07 4.32
CA THR A 320 -8.35 -1.78 4.43
C THR A 320 -9.28 -1.48 3.29
N ILE A 321 -8.95 -1.85 2.02
CA ILE A 321 -9.81 -1.53 0.87
C ILE A 321 -11.15 -2.27 0.91
N TYR A 322 -11.20 -3.45 1.53
CA TYR A 322 -12.42 -4.24 1.68
C TYR A 322 -13.14 -4.02 3.03
N GLU A 323 -12.61 -3.17 3.91
CA GLU A 323 -13.21 -2.95 5.23
C GLU A 323 -14.62 -2.38 5.14
N ALA A 324 -14.89 -1.51 4.17
CA ALA A 324 -16.24 -0.97 3.94
C ALA A 324 -17.27 -2.06 3.62
N SER A 325 -16.84 -3.20 3.07
CA SER A 325 -17.70 -4.36 2.87
C SER A 325 -18.14 -5.03 4.17
N ARG A 326 -17.42 -4.77 5.27
CA ARG A 326 -17.70 -5.26 6.61
C ARG A 326 -18.29 -4.18 7.53
N ASP A 327 -17.76 -2.97 7.45
CA ASP A 327 -18.05 -1.84 8.34
C ASP A 327 -18.25 -0.53 7.57
N LEU A 328 -19.23 -0.51 6.64
CA LEU A 328 -19.50 0.62 5.75
C LEU A 328 -19.63 1.95 6.48
N MET A 329 -20.39 1.97 7.59
CA MET A 329 -20.69 3.22 8.31
C MET A 329 -19.44 3.80 8.97
N ARG A 330 -18.55 2.96 9.51
CA ARG A 330 -17.25 3.40 10.03
C ARG A 330 -16.44 4.12 8.96
N GLU A 331 -16.33 3.52 7.79
CA GLU A 331 -15.54 4.06 6.68
C GLU A 331 -16.13 5.36 6.14
N ARG A 332 -17.44 5.36 5.93
CA ARG A 332 -18.16 6.52 5.40
C ARG A 332 -18.19 7.71 6.36
N THR A 333 -18.12 7.49 7.68
CA THR A 333 -18.18 8.54 8.69
C THR A 333 -16.85 8.81 9.38
N ALA A 334 -15.75 8.39 8.76
CA ALA A 334 -14.42 8.65 9.30
C ALA A 334 -14.14 10.15 9.43
N GLU A 335 -13.58 10.55 10.58
CA GLU A 335 -13.46 11.96 10.99
C GLU A 335 -12.60 12.82 10.07
N TRP A 336 -11.72 12.19 9.28
CA TRP A 336 -10.83 12.91 8.35
C TRP A 336 -11.49 13.31 7.03
N HIS A 337 -12.66 12.77 6.69
CA HIS A 337 -13.30 13.05 5.40
C HIS A 337 -13.64 14.51 5.22
N GLU A 338 -14.02 15.20 6.29
CA GLU A 338 -14.37 16.61 6.19
C GLU A 338 -13.19 17.48 5.74
N ASP A 339 -12.02 17.28 6.34
CA ASP A 339 -10.88 18.18 6.15
C ASP A 339 -9.86 17.69 5.11
N TYR A 340 -9.79 16.37 4.87
CA TYR A 340 -8.70 15.76 4.10
C TYR A 340 -9.16 14.96 2.88
N THR A 341 -10.45 14.66 2.72
CA THR A 341 -10.91 13.99 1.50
C THR A 341 -11.32 15.03 0.47
N HIS A 342 -10.62 15.05 -0.66
CA HIS A 342 -10.90 15.96 -1.76
C HIS A 342 -12.34 15.78 -2.28
N PRO A 343 -13.11 16.84 -2.60
CA PRO A 343 -14.51 16.73 -3.01
C PRO A 343 -14.73 15.85 -4.25
N ASN A 344 -13.80 15.83 -5.20
CA ASN A 344 -13.89 14.94 -6.36
C ASN A 344 -13.73 13.47 -5.94
N LEU A 345 -12.78 13.18 -5.05
CA LEU A 345 -12.61 11.85 -4.49
C LEU A 345 -13.86 11.42 -3.68
N TRP A 346 -14.42 12.33 -2.89
CA TRP A 346 -15.66 12.08 -2.18
C TRP A 346 -16.83 11.78 -3.13
N LYS A 347 -16.92 12.52 -4.25
CA LYS A 347 -17.92 12.26 -5.31
C LYS A 347 -17.70 10.87 -5.95
N PHE A 348 -16.45 10.48 -6.19
CA PHE A 348 -16.10 9.16 -6.70
C PHE A 348 -16.52 8.03 -5.75
N PHE A 349 -16.49 8.25 -4.44
CA PHE A 349 -16.93 7.30 -3.43
C PHE A 349 -18.44 7.13 -3.33
N GLN A 350 -19.24 8.02 -3.95
CA GLN A 350 -20.69 7.91 -3.85
C GLN A 350 -21.22 6.69 -4.63
N PRO A 351 -22.32 6.06 -4.15
CA PRO A 351 -22.92 4.92 -4.82
C PRO A 351 -23.23 5.20 -6.30
N SER A 352 -22.74 4.34 -7.19
CA SER A 352 -22.96 4.44 -8.62
C SER A 352 -22.91 3.05 -9.27
N ARG A 353 -23.83 2.78 -10.20
CA ARG A 353 -23.79 1.53 -10.99
C ARG A 353 -22.66 1.51 -12.03
N ALA A 354 -22.07 2.67 -12.31
CA ALA A 354 -21.06 2.85 -13.35
C ALA A 354 -19.65 3.04 -12.78
N ALA A 355 -19.50 3.27 -11.47
CA ALA A 355 -18.22 3.58 -10.84
C ALA A 355 -17.81 2.53 -9.79
N HIS A 356 -16.53 2.21 -9.77
CA HIS A 356 -15.92 1.29 -8.80
C HIS A 356 -15.66 1.93 -7.41
N GLY A 357 -16.29 3.08 -7.13
CA GLY A 357 -16.12 3.80 -5.86
C GLY A 357 -16.96 3.25 -4.71
N SER A 358 -18.10 2.66 -5.02
CA SER A 358 -19.06 2.11 -4.04
C SER A 358 -20.01 1.11 -4.69
N TYR A 359 -20.33 0.02 -3.98
CA TYR A 359 -21.12 -1.10 -4.51
C TYR A 359 -22.11 -1.70 -3.49
N TRP A 360 -22.43 -1.00 -2.38
CA TRP A 360 -23.24 -1.54 -1.28
C TRP A 360 -24.72 -1.22 -1.34
N PHE A 361 -25.17 -0.39 -2.28
CA PHE A 361 -26.51 0.20 -2.24
C PHE A 361 -27.67 -0.80 -2.36
N ASP A 362 -27.43 -1.98 -2.93
CA ASP A 362 -28.44 -3.06 -3.02
C ASP A 362 -28.15 -4.25 -2.05
N TRP A 363 -27.20 -4.13 -1.15
CA TRP A 363 -26.82 -5.23 -0.25
C TRP A 363 -27.85 -5.46 0.84
N THR A 364 -28.04 -6.73 1.17
CA THR A 364 -28.90 -7.22 2.23
C THR A 364 -28.09 -7.49 3.50
N THR A 365 -28.76 -7.67 4.64
CA THR A 365 -28.13 -8.15 5.88
C THR A 365 -27.36 -9.45 5.69
N ALA A 366 -27.84 -10.34 4.79
CA ALA A 366 -27.15 -11.60 4.48
C ALA A 366 -25.80 -11.37 3.77
N ASP A 367 -25.68 -10.35 2.91
CA ASP A 367 -24.44 -9.97 2.25
C ASP A 367 -23.43 -9.42 3.26
N GLU A 368 -23.86 -8.54 4.16
CA GLU A 368 -23.01 -8.00 5.21
C GLU A 368 -22.50 -9.08 6.18
N ILE A 369 -23.38 -10.01 6.60
CA ILE A 369 -22.98 -11.15 7.42
C ILE A 369 -21.97 -12.05 6.70
N ALA A 370 -22.19 -12.32 5.41
CA ALA A 370 -21.26 -13.11 4.60
C ALA A 370 -19.89 -12.44 4.56
N TRP A 371 -19.82 -11.13 4.32
CA TRP A 371 -18.58 -10.38 4.32
C TRP A 371 -17.85 -10.39 5.67
N LYS A 372 -18.55 -10.23 6.78
CA LYS A 372 -17.95 -10.31 8.12
C LYS A 372 -17.30 -11.68 8.37
N ASN A 373 -17.96 -12.75 7.96
CA ASN A 373 -17.44 -14.11 8.09
C ASN A 373 -16.28 -14.39 7.11
N ASN A 374 -16.41 -13.93 5.87
CA ASN A 374 -15.37 -14.01 4.84
C ASN A 374 -14.09 -13.31 5.31
N PHE A 375 -14.21 -12.10 5.83
CA PHE A 375 -13.10 -11.26 6.28
C PHE A 375 -12.33 -11.92 7.44
N ARG A 376 -13.03 -12.50 8.43
CA ARG A 376 -12.40 -13.24 9.54
C ARG A 376 -11.59 -14.44 9.04
N ARG A 377 -12.09 -15.17 8.04
CA ARG A 377 -11.41 -16.34 7.51
C ARG A 377 -10.17 -15.94 6.71
N TRP A 378 -10.28 -14.86 5.95
CA TRP A 378 -9.16 -14.26 5.23
C TRP A 378 -8.06 -13.79 6.19
N MET A 379 -8.39 -12.98 7.20
CA MET A 379 -7.45 -12.56 8.25
C MET A 379 -6.75 -13.77 8.91
N ARG A 380 -7.51 -14.83 9.18
CA ARG A 380 -6.94 -16.04 9.77
C ARG A 380 -5.91 -16.71 8.85
N PHE A 381 -6.14 -16.76 7.55
CA PHE A 381 -5.17 -17.30 6.61
C PHE A 381 -3.88 -16.47 6.59
N VAL A 382 -4.01 -15.16 6.50
CA VAL A 382 -2.86 -14.24 6.44
C VAL A 382 -2.02 -14.33 7.71
N ASN A 383 -2.65 -14.40 8.89
CA ASN A 383 -1.92 -14.59 10.14
C ASN A 383 -1.27 -15.98 10.25
N ASP A 384 -1.97 -17.03 9.81
CA ASP A 384 -1.42 -18.38 9.77
C ASP A 384 -0.22 -18.47 8.81
N TYR A 385 -0.32 -17.83 7.64
CA TYR A 385 0.76 -17.71 6.68
C TYR A 385 2.00 -17.05 7.28
N LYS A 386 1.85 -15.89 7.91
CA LYS A 386 2.93 -15.18 8.62
C LYS A 386 3.53 -16.04 9.73
N ASN A 387 2.71 -16.71 10.55
CA ASN A 387 3.18 -17.53 11.69
C ASN A 387 4.01 -18.74 11.25
N HIS A 388 3.92 -19.17 9.99
CA HIS A 388 4.74 -20.23 9.40
C HIS A 388 5.91 -19.71 8.55
N GLY A 389 6.23 -18.41 8.66
CA GLY A 389 7.38 -17.78 7.98
C GLY A 389 7.08 -17.18 6.61
N GLY A 390 5.81 -17.12 6.21
CA GLY A 390 5.40 -16.45 4.99
C GLY A 390 5.53 -14.93 5.08
N ARG A 391 5.95 -14.29 4.00
CA ARG A 391 6.11 -12.83 3.94
C ARG A 391 4.76 -12.17 3.72
N VAL A 392 4.39 -11.24 4.62
CA VAL A 392 3.20 -10.38 4.52
C VAL A 392 3.66 -8.93 4.53
N THR A 393 3.12 -8.14 3.62
CA THR A 393 3.39 -6.70 3.49
C THR A 393 2.14 -5.87 3.80
N THR A 394 2.26 -4.56 3.72
CA THR A 394 1.19 -3.59 3.93
C THR A 394 0.95 -2.78 2.66
N GLY A 395 -0.25 -2.82 2.15
CA GLY A 395 -0.72 -2.02 1.03
C GLY A 395 -2.08 -1.40 1.34
N SER A 396 -2.31 -0.17 0.90
CA SER A 396 -3.56 0.53 1.25
C SER A 396 -4.63 0.48 0.17
N ASP A 397 -4.25 0.43 -1.09
CA ASP A 397 -5.16 0.59 -2.23
C ASP A 397 -6.07 1.83 -2.09
N SER A 398 -5.52 2.90 -1.46
CA SER A 398 -6.25 4.14 -1.20
C SER A 398 -6.61 4.88 -2.49
N GLY A 399 -7.64 5.71 -2.42
CA GLY A 399 -8.24 6.38 -3.58
C GLY A 399 -9.52 5.70 -4.06
N PHE A 400 -9.96 4.61 -3.42
CA PHE A 400 -11.18 3.87 -3.66
C PHE A 400 -11.92 3.63 -2.35
N ILE A 401 -13.23 3.37 -2.43
CA ILE A 401 -14.05 2.76 -1.37
C ILE A 401 -13.86 3.43 0.01
N TYR A 402 -14.04 4.76 0.07
CA TYR A 402 -13.87 5.59 1.27
C TYR A 402 -12.46 5.60 1.88
N LYS A 403 -11.42 5.13 1.16
CA LYS A 403 -10.04 5.17 1.66
C LYS A 403 -9.31 6.41 1.17
N THR A 404 -9.10 7.35 2.09
CA THR A 404 -8.26 8.53 1.86
C THR A 404 -6.78 8.15 2.01
N TYR A 405 -5.94 8.65 1.11
CA TYR A 405 -4.50 8.40 1.09
C TYR A 405 -3.86 8.68 2.45
N GLY A 406 -2.89 7.88 2.84
CA GLY A 406 -2.25 7.93 4.15
C GLY A 406 -3.12 7.37 5.28
N PHE A 407 -4.35 7.87 5.43
CA PHE A 407 -5.29 7.38 6.46
C PHE A 407 -5.65 5.90 6.26
N GLY A 408 -5.93 5.49 5.02
CA GLY A 408 -6.19 4.09 4.69
C GLY A 408 -5.01 3.18 5.03
N TYR A 409 -3.77 3.67 4.88
CA TYR A 409 -2.58 2.91 5.22
C TYR A 409 -2.45 2.64 6.73
N VAL A 410 -2.65 3.64 7.57
CA VAL A 410 -2.64 3.44 9.03
C VAL A 410 -3.72 2.44 9.43
N ARG A 411 -4.87 2.48 8.75
CA ARG A 411 -5.94 1.51 9.00
C ARG A 411 -5.53 0.08 8.63
N GLU A 412 -4.72 -0.12 7.61
CA GLU A 412 -4.15 -1.45 7.29
C GLU A 412 -3.33 -2.00 8.45
N LEU A 413 -2.52 -1.17 9.11
CA LEU A 413 -1.73 -1.58 10.29
C LEU A 413 -2.63 -2.03 11.45
N GLU A 414 -3.72 -1.30 11.73
CA GLU A 414 -4.70 -1.69 12.74
C GLU A 414 -5.37 -3.04 12.38
N LEU A 415 -5.67 -3.27 11.09
CA LEU A 415 -6.30 -4.51 10.61
C LEU A 415 -5.36 -5.72 10.65
N LEU A 416 -4.07 -5.53 10.41
CA LEU A 416 -3.07 -6.59 10.64
C LEU A 416 -3.01 -6.97 12.12
N GLN A 417 -3.05 -5.99 13.03
CA GLN A 417 -3.12 -6.28 14.46
C GLN A 417 -4.43 -7.00 14.83
N GLU A 418 -5.58 -6.61 14.25
CA GLU A 418 -6.86 -7.33 14.39
C GLU A 418 -6.77 -8.77 13.87
N ALA A 419 -6.00 -9.01 12.79
CA ALA A 419 -5.75 -10.34 12.25
C ALA A 419 -4.89 -11.24 13.17
N GLY A 420 -4.25 -10.66 14.20
CA GLY A 420 -3.46 -11.39 15.19
C GLY A 420 -1.96 -11.15 15.12
N PHE A 421 -1.49 -10.18 14.35
CA PHE A 421 -0.08 -9.79 14.34
C PHE A 421 0.29 -9.09 15.65
N HIS A 422 1.44 -9.42 16.22
CA HIS A 422 2.05 -8.62 17.28
C HIS A 422 2.44 -7.24 16.75
N PRO A 423 2.38 -6.15 17.55
CA PRO A 423 2.73 -4.81 17.06
C PRO A 423 4.10 -4.71 16.37
N LEU A 424 5.12 -5.40 16.86
CA LEU A 424 6.44 -5.45 16.20
C LEU A 424 6.39 -6.17 14.84
N GLU A 425 5.56 -7.20 14.68
CA GLU A 425 5.34 -7.87 13.39
C GLU A 425 4.61 -6.97 12.40
N VAL A 426 3.67 -6.13 12.89
CA VAL A 426 3.02 -5.12 12.05
C VAL A 426 4.04 -4.10 11.55
N VAL A 427 4.92 -3.60 12.42
CA VAL A 427 6.01 -2.68 12.01
C VAL A 427 6.92 -3.37 10.99
N GLN A 428 7.29 -4.64 11.22
CA GLN A 428 8.11 -5.41 10.28
C GLN A 428 7.43 -5.59 8.91
N ALA A 429 6.12 -5.88 8.88
CA ALA A 429 5.33 -5.96 7.65
C ALA A 429 5.30 -4.62 6.90
N ALA A 430 5.21 -3.51 7.65
CA ALA A 430 5.11 -2.14 7.12
C ALA A 430 6.47 -1.57 6.66
N THR A 431 7.58 -2.24 6.92
CA THR A 431 8.94 -1.73 6.68
C THR A 431 9.83 -2.78 6.00
N LEU A 432 10.44 -3.68 6.77
CA LEU A 432 11.39 -4.68 6.26
C LEU A 432 10.78 -5.61 5.22
N ALA A 433 9.59 -6.15 5.46
CA ALA A 433 8.95 -7.07 4.53
C ALA A 433 8.62 -6.41 3.18
N GLY A 434 8.17 -5.15 3.21
CA GLY A 434 7.98 -4.33 2.00
C GLY A 434 9.30 -4.12 1.25
N ALA A 435 10.38 -3.75 1.95
CA ALA A 435 11.71 -3.59 1.36
C ALA A 435 12.21 -4.90 0.71
N GLN A 436 12.06 -6.04 1.37
CA GLN A 436 12.40 -7.37 0.83
C GLN A 436 11.58 -7.72 -0.42
N ALA A 437 10.27 -7.49 -0.38
CA ALA A 437 9.39 -7.75 -1.51
C ALA A 437 9.74 -6.88 -2.74
N LEU A 438 10.28 -5.69 -2.53
CA LEU A 438 10.76 -4.79 -3.58
C LEU A 438 12.23 -5.04 -3.98
N GLY A 439 13.00 -5.79 -3.17
CA GLY A 439 14.44 -6.02 -3.40
C GLY A 439 15.31 -4.84 -2.98
N HIS A 440 14.88 -4.09 -1.96
CA HIS A 440 15.54 -2.88 -1.46
C HIS A 440 16.00 -3.00 0.00
N GLU A 441 15.99 -4.19 0.58
CA GLU A 441 16.34 -4.43 1.99
C GLU A 441 17.77 -4.07 2.36
N ALA A 442 18.66 -3.98 1.38
CA ALA A 442 20.03 -3.51 1.58
C ALA A 442 20.10 -2.02 1.94
N ASP A 443 19.16 -1.23 1.46
CA ASP A 443 19.17 0.24 1.60
C ASP A 443 18.11 0.78 2.56
N ARG A 444 16.98 0.08 2.77
CA ARG A 444 15.85 0.57 3.57
C ARG A 444 15.07 -0.57 4.26
N GLY A 445 14.05 -0.23 5.04
CA GLY A 445 13.19 -1.17 5.75
C GLY A 445 13.60 -1.43 7.21
N THR A 446 14.82 -1.04 7.60
CA THR A 446 15.29 -1.06 9.00
C THR A 446 16.13 0.17 9.29
N VAL A 447 16.26 0.53 10.57
CA VAL A 447 17.15 1.61 11.02
C VAL A 447 18.50 1.01 11.39
N GLU A 448 19.42 1.01 10.44
CA GLU A 448 20.76 0.44 10.58
C GLU A 448 21.81 1.38 9.97
N VAL A 449 23.04 1.33 10.52
CA VAL A 449 24.17 2.09 9.98
C VAL A 449 24.43 1.69 8.53
N GLY A 450 24.58 2.68 7.66
CA GLY A 450 24.80 2.51 6.22
C GLY A 450 23.52 2.58 5.36
N LYS A 451 22.33 2.36 5.95
CA LYS A 451 21.05 2.47 5.23
C LYS A 451 20.62 3.92 5.03
N LEU A 452 19.67 4.11 4.14
CA LEU A 452 19.07 5.41 3.86
C LEU A 452 18.37 5.94 5.11
N ALA A 453 18.43 7.25 5.29
CA ALA A 453 17.74 7.96 6.36
C ALA A 453 16.29 8.23 5.96
N ASP A 454 15.54 7.15 5.82
CA ASP A 454 14.09 7.15 5.62
C ASP A 454 13.46 6.72 6.95
N LEU A 455 12.93 7.70 7.72
CA LEU A 455 12.52 7.51 9.11
C LEU A 455 11.18 8.20 9.40
N VAL A 456 10.48 7.70 10.41
CA VAL A 456 9.28 8.34 10.98
C VAL A 456 9.55 8.69 12.43
N VAL A 457 9.22 9.91 12.82
CA VAL A 457 9.32 10.41 14.20
C VAL A 457 7.92 10.61 14.75
N LEU A 458 7.64 10.04 15.91
CA LEU A 458 6.33 10.05 16.58
C LEU A 458 6.41 10.63 17.99
N ASP A 459 5.38 11.38 18.38
CA ASP A 459 5.26 11.92 19.73
C ASP A 459 4.90 10.82 20.76
N GLN A 460 4.39 9.66 20.35
CA GLN A 460 3.93 8.58 21.23
C GLN A 460 4.31 7.20 20.70
N ASN A 461 4.25 6.20 21.57
CA ASN A 461 4.61 4.81 21.26
C ASN A 461 3.62 4.15 20.29
N PRO A 462 4.02 3.86 19.03
CA PRO A 462 3.16 3.20 18.06
C PRO A 462 2.88 1.72 18.41
N LEU A 463 3.74 1.05 19.17
CA LEU A 463 3.54 -0.32 19.59
C LEU A 463 2.40 -0.47 20.61
N ALA A 464 2.08 0.60 21.32
CA ALA A 464 0.95 0.65 22.23
C ALA A 464 -0.36 1.02 21.50
N ASN A 465 -0.26 1.79 20.41
CA ASN A 465 -1.45 2.26 19.69
C ASN A 465 -1.08 2.79 18.30
N PHE A 466 -1.40 2.05 17.24
CA PHE A 466 -1.11 2.48 15.86
C PHE A 466 -1.84 3.76 15.44
N LYS A 467 -2.89 4.18 16.14
CA LYS A 467 -3.57 5.46 15.84
C LYS A 467 -2.66 6.68 15.98
N VAL A 468 -1.53 6.54 16.67
CA VAL A 468 -0.52 7.62 16.75
C VAL A 468 0.19 7.88 15.40
N LEU A 469 0.06 6.96 14.43
CA LEU A 469 0.57 7.12 13.07
C LEU A 469 -0.35 7.93 12.15
N TYR A 470 -1.63 8.13 12.50
CA TYR A 470 -2.43 9.12 11.78
C TYR A 470 -1.73 10.48 11.90
N GLY A 471 -1.46 11.14 10.78
CA GLY A 471 -0.82 12.47 10.80
C GLY A 471 -1.60 13.46 11.67
N THR A 472 -2.92 13.29 11.77
CA THR A 472 -3.81 14.08 12.64
C THR A 472 -3.79 13.64 14.10
N GLY A 473 -3.11 12.55 14.45
CA GLY A 473 -3.22 11.92 15.78
C GLY A 473 -4.61 11.29 16.03
N HIS A 474 -4.92 11.06 17.30
CA HIS A 474 -6.20 10.50 17.73
C HIS A 474 -6.76 11.27 18.94
N PHE A 475 -8.04 11.08 19.23
CA PHE A 475 -8.69 11.73 20.37
C PHE A 475 -8.42 11.03 21.69
N ARG A 476 -8.15 11.85 22.71
CA ARG A 476 -8.19 11.47 24.13
C ARG A 476 -8.99 12.52 24.90
N LEU A 477 -9.50 12.14 26.05
CA LEU A 477 -10.04 13.12 26.99
C LEU A 477 -8.91 13.71 27.83
N ASP A 478 -8.90 15.03 27.99
CA ASP A 478 -8.03 15.72 28.97
C ASP A 478 -8.61 15.55 30.40
N ASP A 479 -7.89 16.07 31.38
CA ASP A 479 -8.31 16.00 32.81
C ASP A 479 -9.63 16.73 33.08
N ASN A 480 -10.11 17.55 32.16
CA ASN A 480 -11.37 18.28 32.22
C ASN A 480 -12.49 17.62 31.39
N ASN A 481 -12.29 16.37 30.96
CA ASN A 481 -13.21 15.62 30.07
C ASN A 481 -13.46 16.30 28.71
N ARG A 482 -12.50 17.06 28.18
CA ARG A 482 -12.58 17.65 26.84
C ARG A 482 -11.82 16.81 25.83
N PRO A 483 -12.41 16.52 24.66
CA PRO A 483 -11.69 15.84 23.59
C PRO A 483 -10.47 16.68 23.14
N THR A 484 -9.30 16.08 23.17
CA THR A 484 -8.05 16.69 22.67
C THR A 484 -7.37 15.72 21.72
N ARG A 485 -6.76 16.24 20.64
CA ARG A 485 -5.93 15.43 19.75
C ARG A 485 -4.54 15.27 20.36
N VAL A 486 -4.07 14.03 20.34
CA VAL A 486 -2.74 13.64 20.82
C VAL A 486 -2.07 12.69 19.84
N GLY A 487 -0.75 12.63 19.88
CA GLY A 487 0.04 11.82 18.94
C GLY A 487 0.10 12.46 17.55
N GLY A 488 0.27 11.62 16.59
CA GLY A 488 0.48 12.00 15.19
C GLY A 488 1.94 11.85 14.77
N VAL A 489 2.16 11.73 13.47
CA VAL A 489 3.49 11.83 12.89
C VAL A 489 4.01 13.24 13.13
N ARG A 490 5.19 13.34 13.76
CA ARG A 490 5.85 14.63 13.96
C ARG A 490 6.68 15.01 12.75
N TYR A 491 7.57 14.09 12.35
CA TYR A 491 8.40 14.26 11.16
C TYR A 491 8.43 12.99 10.35
N THR A 492 8.41 13.16 9.05
CA THR A 492 8.82 12.12 8.09
C THR A 492 10.15 12.55 7.51
N ILE A 493 11.15 11.69 7.61
CA ILE A 493 12.47 11.95 7.05
C ILE A 493 12.65 11.04 5.86
N LYS A 494 12.93 11.61 4.69
CA LYS A 494 13.23 10.88 3.45
C LYS A 494 14.51 11.45 2.87
N ASP A 495 15.48 10.59 2.61
CA ASP A 495 16.82 11.02 2.14
C ASP A 495 17.50 12.07 3.05
N GLY A 496 17.26 12.03 4.37
CA GLY A 496 17.77 13.03 5.28
C GLY A 496 17.07 14.40 5.20
N ILE A 497 16.03 14.53 4.40
CA ILE A 497 15.16 15.71 4.35
C ILE A 497 14.04 15.54 5.38
N VAL A 498 13.87 16.52 6.24
CA VAL A 498 12.90 16.53 7.34
C VAL A 498 11.62 17.22 6.92
N PHE A 499 10.53 16.47 6.76
CA PHE A 499 9.19 16.98 6.48
C PHE A 499 8.39 17.07 7.78
N ASP A 500 7.89 18.26 8.12
CA ASP A 500 6.92 18.43 9.22
C ASP A 500 5.54 17.97 8.75
N ALA A 501 5.02 16.91 9.37
CA ALA A 501 3.74 16.32 8.97
C ALA A 501 2.56 17.28 9.15
N ARG A 502 2.63 18.19 10.13
CA ARG A 502 1.58 19.18 10.39
C ARG A 502 1.51 20.24 9.30
N GLU A 503 2.67 20.65 8.77
CA GLU A 503 2.74 21.56 7.61
C GLU A 503 2.15 20.90 6.36
N LEU A 504 2.52 19.65 6.08
CA LEU A 504 1.96 18.89 4.96
C LEU A 504 0.45 18.75 5.06
N LEU A 505 -0.08 18.42 6.25
CA LEU A 505 -1.52 18.35 6.48
C LEU A 505 -2.22 19.70 6.37
N SER A 506 -1.55 20.79 6.75
CA SER A 506 -2.08 22.15 6.55
C SER A 506 -2.23 22.48 5.07
N ASP A 507 -1.24 22.11 4.26
CA ASP A 507 -1.30 22.28 2.79
C ASP A 507 -2.44 21.46 2.19
N VAL A 508 -2.60 20.20 2.61
CA VAL A 508 -3.70 19.34 2.14
C VAL A 508 -5.06 19.93 2.50
N ARG A 509 -5.24 20.44 3.72
CA ARG A 509 -6.49 21.12 4.10
C ARG A 509 -6.77 22.34 3.24
N ALA A 510 -5.73 23.11 2.89
CA ALA A 510 -5.88 24.25 1.99
C ALA A 510 -6.34 23.82 0.58
N ILE A 511 -5.72 22.77 0.02
CA ILE A 511 -6.13 22.17 -1.26
C ILE A 511 -7.60 21.72 -1.22
N VAL A 512 -8.00 21.02 -0.17
CA VAL A 512 -9.38 20.54 -0.01
C VAL A 512 -10.37 21.69 0.17
N ALA A 513 -10.03 22.71 0.96
CA ALA A 513 -10.89 23.87 1.18
C ALA A 513 -11.08 24.67 -0.11
N GLU A 514 -10.03 24.88 -0.88
CA GLU A 514 -10.10 25.55 -2.19
C GLU A 514 -10.99 24.77 -3.16
N ALA A 515 -10.79 23.46 -3.28
CA ALA A 515 -11.61 22.61 -4.14
C ALA A 515 -13.09 22.62 -3.73
N LYS A 516 -13.40 22.65 -2.43
CA LYS A 516 -14.78 22.80 -1.92
C LYS A 516 -15.38 24.17 -2.31
N ALA A 517 -14.61 25.24 -2.18
CA ALA A 517 -15.06 26.59 -2.57
C ALA A 517 -15.36 26.66 -4.08
N GLN A 518 -14.49 26.08 -4.91
CA GLN A 518 -14.72 26.01 -6.37
C GLN A 518 -15.97 25.20 -6.71
N ALA A 519 -16.19 24.05 -6.05
CA ALA A 519 -17.37 23.21 -6.25
C ALA A 519 -18.67 23.92 -5.83
N ALA A 520 -18.64 24.79 -4.82
CA ALA A 520 -19.82 25.55 -4.35
C ALA A 520 -20.19 26.72 -5.27
N THR A 521 -19.24 27.22 -6.07
CA THR A 521 -19.42 28.36 -7.00
C THR A 521 -19.62 27.91 -8.47
N GLY A 522 -19.43 26.62 -8.77
CA GLY A 522 -19.67 26.04 -10.10
C GLY A 522 -21.17 25.95 -10.43
N PRO A 523 -21.53 25.90 -11.73
CA PRO A 523 -22.92 25.92 -12.20
C PRO A 523 -23.71 24.68 -11.77
#